data_a632532c7b51a60421fe3a3d082c854a
#
_entry.id   a632532c7b51a60421fe3a3d082c854a
#
_cell.length_a   1.000
_cell.length_b   1.000
_cell.length_c   1.000
_cell.angle_alpha   90.00
_cell.angle_beta   90.00
_cell.angle_gamma   90.00
#
_symmetry.space_group_name_H-M   'P 1'
#
loop_
_entity.id
_entity.type
_entity.pdbx_description
1 polymer ?
#
loop_
_entity_poly.entity_id
_entity_poly.type
_entity_poly.pdbx_seq_one_letter_code
_entity_poly.pdbx_strand_id
1 'polypeptide(L)'
;MASRATAARWIRARRFQPRAYTPRRASPYLYSEAEIAQLLQVASQLPSPTGLRAQTYVTTFGLLAVTGMRVGELVGLDDQDVDLTRGQLTVRSGKFGKSRLLPLHSSTWEALRHYVAERDRRYPVPQAPSFLVSEQGARLTYWSVRATFVALSRQIGLRGPTDSHGPRLHDFRHRFAVGVLLRWYRDGADVERHLPELSTYLGHVKASDTYWYLSATPELLQLALERLEQRQPQGVHP
;
A
#
# COMPACT_ATOMS: atom_id res chain seq x y z
N MET A 1 45.35 41.90 -15.50
CA MET A 1 44.94 41.04 -16.66
C MET A 1 45.11 39.59 -16.27
N ALA A 2 44.12 39.02 -15.65
CA ALA A 2 44.11 37.57 -15.32
C ALA A 2 43.18 36.85 -16.30
N SER A 3 43.80 35.91 -17.00
CA SER A 3 43.40 35.26 -18.23
C SER A 3 42.07 34.49 -18.12
N ARG A 4 41.25 34.62 -19.17
CA ARG A 4 40.00 33.85 -19.48
C ARG A 4 40.18 32.33 -19.59
N ALA A 5 41.36 31.79 -19.25
CA ALA A 5 41.67 30.37 -19.36
C ALA A 5 41.26 29.53 -18.13
N THR A 6 40.88 30.16 -17.00
CA THR A 6 40.59 29.41 -15.75
C THR A 6 39.14 28.96 -15.63
N ALA A 7 38.20 29.58 -16.35
CA ALA A 7 36.78 29.22 -16.32
C ALA A 7 36.45 27.99 -17.17
N ALA A 8 37.23 27.65 -18.18
CA ALA A 8 36.97 26.51 -19.08
C ALA A 8 37.35 25.13 -18.48
N ARG A 9 37.98 25.08 -17.32
CA ARG A 9 38.48 23.84 -16.71
C ARG A 9 37.46 23.11 -15.85
N TRP A 10 36.35 23.77 -15.50
CA TRP A 10 35.32 23.21 -14.63
C TRP A 10 34.10 22.60 -15.37
N ILE A 11 34.00 22.82 -16.69
CA ILE A 11 32.95 22.25 -17.53
C ILE A 11 33.48 21.06 -18.33
N ARG A 12 34.21 20.15 -17.70
CA ARG A 12 34.22 18.76 -18.16
C ARG A 12 33.08 18.05 -17.44
N ALA A 13 31.87 18.23 -17.95
CA ALA A 13 30.78 17.32 -17.65
C ALA A 13 31.31 15.90 -17.82
N ARG A 14 31.51 15.18 -16.72
CA ARG A 14 31.66 13.72 -16.79
C ARG A 14 30.49 13.25 -17.63
N ARG A 15 30.74 12.70 -18.79
CA ARG A 15 29.72 12.00 -19.59
C ARG A 15 29.08 11.01 -18.63
N PHE A 16 27.86 11.33 -18.22
CA PHE A 16 27.02 10.42 -17.49
C PHE A 16 26.74 9.28 -18.46
N GLN A 17 27.50 8.19 -18.34
CA GLN A 17 27.17 6.95 -19.01
C GLN A 17 25.93 6.42 -18.27
N PRO A 18 24.76 6.37 -18.92
CA PRO A 18 23.60 5.74 -18.30
C PRO A 18 23.99 4.28 -18.00
N ARG A 19 24.00 3.94 -16.73
CA ARG A 19 24.15 2.54 -16.30
C ARG A 19 23.17 1.68 -17.09
N ALA A 20 23.64 0.53 -17.49
CA ALA A 20 22.91 -0.48 -18.22
C ALA A 20 21.44 -0.60 -17.78
N TYR A 21 20.56 -0.73 -18.78
CA TYR A 21 19.13 -0.94 -18.71
C TYR A 21 18.74 -1.85 -17.54
N THR A 22 18.32 -1.26 -16.44
CA THR A 22 17.52 -1.96 -15.46
C THR A 22 16.12 -2.08 -16.06
N PRO A 23 15.56 -3.28 -16.17
CA PRO A 23 14.22 -3.43 -16.72
C PRO A 23 13.28 -2.51 -15.95
N ARG A 24 12.64 -1.59 -16.68
CA ARG A 24 11.64 -0.68 -16.12
C ARG A 24 10.60 -1.52 -15.40
N ARG A 25 10.54 -1.45 -14.07
CA ARG A 25 9.39 -2.00 -13.35
C ARG A 25 8.14 -1.41 -14.01
N ALA A 26 7.23 -2.28 -14.43
CA ALA A 26 5.96 -1.82 -14.97
C ALA A 26 5.31 -0.85 -13.96
N SER A 27 4.75 0.23 -14.47
CA SER A 27 4.02 1.17 -13.60
C SER A 27 2.95 0.40 -12.82
N PRO A 28 2.82 0.62 -11.50
CA PRO A 28 1.82 -0.05 -10.71
C PRO A 28 0.43 0.41 -11.13
N TYR A 29 -0.53 -0.47 -11.00
CA TYR A 29 -1.91 -0.04 -11.08
C TYR A 29 -2.28 0.74 -9.81
N LEU A 30 -2.88 1.91 -9.97
CA LEU A 30 -3.34 2.72 -8.86
C LEU A 30 -4.87 2.70 -8.81
N TYR A 31 -5.41 1.94 -7.86
CA TYR A 31 -6.86 1.90 -7.64
C TYR A 31 -7.41 3.28 -7.28
N SER A 32 -8.48 3.68 -7.94
CA SER A 32 -9.31 4.80 -7.50
C SER A 32 -10.11 4.43 -6.24
N GLU A 33 -10.64 5.44 -5.55
CA GLU A 33 -11.55 5.20 -4.42
C GLU A 33 -12.83 4.50 -4.85
N ALA A 34 -13.36 4.86 -6.03
CA ALA A 34 -14.54 4.22 -6.60
C ALA A 34 -14.33 2.73 -6.90
N GLU A 35 -13.19 2.35 -7.45
CA GLU A 35 -12.86 0.95 -7.72
C GLU A 35 -12.70 0.12 -6.44
N ILE A 36 -12.11 0.70 -5.39
CA ILE A 36 -12.04 0.06 -4.07
C ILE A 36 -13.45 -0.10 -3.50
N ALA A 37 -14.26 0.95 -3.54
CA ALA A 37 -15.63 0.88 -3.05
C ALA A 37 -16.46 -0.18 -3.79
N GLN A 38 -16.36 -0.25 -5.11
CA GLN A 38 -17.01 -1.28 -5.93
C GLN A 38 -16.52 -2.68 -5.56
N LEU A 39 -15.20 -2.86 -5.36
CA LEU A 39 -14.64 -4.15 -4.96
C LEU A 39 -15.17 -4.59 -3.60
N LEU A 40 -15.25 -3.68 -2.62
CA LEU A 40 -15.80 -3.96 -1.30
C LEU A 40 -17.30 -4.27 -1.38
N GLN A 41 -18.05 -3.55 -2.21
CA GLN A 41 -19.46 -3.78 -2.44
C GLN A 41 -19.73 -5.19 -3.00
N VAL A 42 -19.02 -5.60 -4.06
CA VAL A 42 -19.21 -6.96 -4.60
C VAL A 42 -18.67 -8.05 -3.66
N ALA A 43 -17.65 -7.74 -2.86
CA ALA A 43 -17.18 -8.65 -1.82
C ALA A 43 -18.24 -8.88 -0.73
N SER A 44 -19.02 -7.85 -0.37
CA SER A 44 -20.13 -7.99 0.59
C SER A 44 -21.29 -8.84 0.08
N GLN A 45 -21.35 -9.10 -1.21
CA GLN A 45 -22.36 -9.93 -1.87
C GLN A 45 -21.87 -11.36 -2.16
N LEU A 46 -20.67 -11.72 -1.69
CA LEU A 46 -20.17 -13.08 -1.89
C LEU A 46 -21.11 -14.11 -1.28
N PRO A 47 -21.44 -15.17 -2.03
CA PRO A 47 -22.27 -16.25 -1.50
C PRO A 47 -21.68 -16.85 -0.23
N SER A 48 -22.47 -16.86 0.83
CA SER A 48 -22.05 -17.31 2.16
C SER A 48 -23.28 -17.75 2.94
N PRO A 49 -23.39 -19.04 3.31
CA PRO A 49 -24.50 -19.55 4.12
C PRO A 49 -24.64 -18.84 5.47
N THR A 50 -23.57 -18.29 5.99
CA THR A 50 -23.52 -17.65 7.32
C THR A 50 -23.27 -16.14 7.26
N GLY A 51 -22.98 -15.59 6.09
CA GLY A 51 -22.53 -14.21 5.89
C GLY A 51 -21.04 -13.97 6.20
N LEU A 52 -20.36 -14.90 6.88
CA LEU A 52 -18.99 -14.70 7.35
C LEU A 52 -18.00 -14.54 6.18
N ARG A 53 -18.15 -15.33 5.11
CA ARG A 53 -17.26 -15.21 3.95
C ARG A 53 -17.26 -13.81 3.36
N ALA A 54 -18.43 -13.23 3.18
CA ALA A 54 -18.58 -11.87 2.66
C ALA A 54 -17.85 -10.87 3.56
N GLN A 55 -18.10 -10.92 4.87
CA GLN A 55 -17.46 -10.04 5.84
C GLN A 55 -15.93 -10.24 5.90
N THR A 56 -15.46 -11.49 5.84
CA THR A 56 -14.03 -11.79 5.80
C THR A 56 -13.35 -11.14 4.62
N TYR A 57 -13.94 -11.22 3.42
CA TYR A 57 -13.33 -10.63 2.23
C TYR A 57 -13.44 -9.10 2.18
N VAL A 58 -14.54 -8.52 2.68
CA VAL A 58 -14.64 -7.07 2.88
C VAL A 58 -13.54 -6.59 3.82
N THR A 59 -13.37 -7.25 4.96
CA THR A 59 -12.31 -6.93 5.94
C THR A 59 -10.91 -7.11 5.33
N THR A 60 -10.69 -8.18 4.57
CA THR A 60 -9.42 -8.48 3.89
C THR A 60 -9.02 -7.36 2.94
N PHE A 61 -9.90 -6.99 2.01
CA PHE A 61 -9.60 -5.95 1.02
C PHE A 61 -9.59 -4.56 1.63
N GLY A 62 -10.46 -4.29 2.61
CA GLY A 62 -10.45 -3.06 3.38
C GLY A 62 -9.11 -2.83 4.09
N LEU A 63 -8.61 -3.83 4.81
CA LEU A 63 -7.30 -3.75 5.48
C LEU A 63 -6.16 -3.54 4.49
N LEU A 64 -6.13 -4.25 3.36
CA LEU A 64 -5.13 -4.02 2.33
C LEU A 64 -5.15 -2.57 1.82
N ALA A 65 -6.34 -2.01 1.62
CA ALA A 65 -6.50 -0.66 1.10
C ALA A 65 -6.05 0.42 2.08
N VAL A 66 -6.36 0.28 3.37
CA VAL A 66 -6.11 1.32 4.38
C VAL A 66 -4.78 1.19 5.09
N THR A 67 -4.11 0.02 5.04
CA THR A 67 -2.83 -0.19 5.72
C THR A 67 -1.66 -0.38 4.77
N GLY A 68 -1.91 -0.72 3.51
CA GLY A 68 -0.86 -1.03 2.55
C GLY A 68 0.01 -2.24 2.95
N MET A 69 -0.43 -3.10 3.88
CA MET A 69 0.32 -4.30 4.27
C MET A 69 0.39 -5.32 3.13
N ARG A 70 1.34 -6.24 3.20
CA ARG A 70 1.43 -7.33 2.20
C ARG A 70 0.36 -8.37 2.47
N VAL A 71 -0.16 -8.99 1.40
CA VAL A 71 -1.18 -10.05 1.55
C VAL A 71 -0.69 -11.19 2.46
N GLY A 72 0.58 -11.58 2.35
CA GLY A 72 1.15 -12.60 3.22
C GLY A 72 1.19 -12.20 4.70
N GLU A 73 1.43 -10.91 4.99
CA GLU A 73 1.35 -10.37 6.34
C GLU A 73 -0.08 -10.40 6.85
N LEU A 74 -1.04 -10.02 6.00
CA LEU A 74 -2.46 -9.97 6.34
C LEU A 74 -3.03 -11.37 6.65
N VAL A 75 -2.80 -12.36 5.79
CA VAL A 75 -3.30 -13.73 6.04
C VAL A 75 -2.54 -14.43 7.18
N GLY A 76 -1.35 -13.93 7.53
CA GLY A 76 -0.55 -14.38 8.66
C GLY A 76 -0.95 -13.79 10.01
N LEU A 77 -1.88 -12.82 10.06
CA LEU A 77 -2.32 -12.23 11.33
C LEU A 77 -2.99 -13.28 12.22
N ASP A 78 -2.59 -13.30 13.47
CA ASP A 78 -3.28 -14.01 14.55
C ASP A 78 -4.12 -13.03 15.38
N ASP A 79 -5.06 -13.54 16.18
CA ASP A 79 -5.90 -12.70 17.05
C ASP A 79 -5.07 -11.84 17.99
N GLN A 80 -3.99 -12.37 18.54
CA GLN A 80 -3.07 -11.64 19.41
C GLN A 80 -2.29 -10.50 18.70
N ASP A 81 -2.33 -10.45 17.37
CA ASP A 81 -1.69 -9.40 16.57
C ASP A 81 -2.59 -8.17 16.41
N VAL A 82 -3.88 -8.29 16.80
CA VAL A 82 -4.90 -7.26 16.61
C VAL A 82 -5.35 -6.73 17.96
N ASP A 83 -4.79 -5.61 18.39
CA ASP A 83 -5.20 -4.95 19.62
C ASP A 83 -6.38 -4.00 19.35
N LEU A 84 -7.61 -4.51 19.54
CA LEU A 84 -8.83 -3.73 19.38
C LEU A 84 -9.09 -2.77 20.55
N THR A 85 -8.30 -2.79 21.62
CA THR A 85 -8.38 -1.83 22.71
C THR A 85 -7.59 -0.58 22.38
N ARG A 86 -6.41 -0.75 21.79
CA ARG A 86 -5.52 0.34 21.40
C ARG A 86 -5.66 0.78 19.95
N GLY A 87 -6.42 0.04 19.13
CA GLY A 87 -6.56 0.31 17.71
C GLY A 87 -5.25 0.10 16.94
N GLN A 88 -4.58 -1.02 17.16
CA GLN A 88 -3.27 -1.30 16.58
C GLN A 88 -3.18 -2.72 16.02
N LEU A 89 -2.40 -2.87 14.95
CA LEU A 89 -1.98 -4.17 14.41
C LEU A 89 -0.49 -4.37 14.63
N THR A 90 -0.10 -5.57 15.02
CA THR A 90 1.30 -6.00 15.06
C THR A 90 1.59 -6.89 13.86
N VAL A 91 2.39 -6.42 12.91
CA VAL A 91 2.91 -7.27 11.83
C VAL A 91 4.18 -7.95 12.33
N ARG A 92 4.08 -9.25 12.62
CA ARG A 92 5.21 -10.05 13.12
C ARG A 92 6.07 -10.55 11.96
N SER A 93 7.34 -10.71 12.25
CA SER A 93 8.29 -11.44 11.40
C SER A 93 8.21 -11.08 9.91
N GLY A 94 8.14 -9.80 9.60
CA GLY A 94 8.40 -9.32 8.26
C GLY A 94 9.73 -9.88 7.75
N LYS A 95 10.06 -9.67 6.48
CA LYS A 95 11.35 -10.06 5.90
C LYS A 95 12.47 -9.61 6.85
N PHE A 96 13.32 -10.55 7.32
CA PHE A 96 14.40 -10.37 8.31
C PHE A 96 13.96 -10.28 9.79
N GLY A 97 12.80 -10.86 10.17
CA GLY A 97 12.40 -10.99 11.58
C GLY A 97 11.99 -9.70 12.30
N LYS A 98 11.88 -8.58 11.57
CA LYS A 98 11.47 -7.31 12.16
C LYS A 98 9.94 -7.22 12.28
N SER A 99 9.45 -6.98 13.50
CA SER A 99 8.03 -6.67 13.75
C SER A 99 7.81 -5.15 13.70
N ARG A 100 6.58 -4.75 13.34
CA ARG A 100 6.18 -3.35 13.36
C ARG A 100 4.74 -3.20 13.79
N LEU A 101 4.44 -2.06 14.42
CA LEU A 101 3.09 -1.67 14.80
C LEU A 101 2.47 -0.80 13.69
N LEU A 102 1.22 -1.06 13.37
CA LEU A 102 0.43 -0.27 12.45
C LEU A 102 -0.76 0.32 13.22
N PRO A 103 -0.78 1.64 13.48
CA PRO A 103 -1.95 2.28 14.07
C PRO A 103 -3.11 2.26 13.07
N LEU A 104 -4.32 2.08 13.58
CA LEU A 104 -5.54 2.06 12.80
C LEU A 104 -6.37 3.32 13.06
N HIS A 105 -6.97 3.84 12.01
CA HIS A 105 -7.98 4.87 12.13
C HIS A 105 -9.23 4.31 12.85
N SER A 106 -9.97 5.17 13.57
CA SER A 106 -11.15 4.77 14.36
C SER A 106 -12.18 3.98 13.54
N SER A 107 -12.48 4.43 12.33
CA SER A 107 -13.42 3.73 11.44
C SER A 107 -12.96 2.32 11.04
N THR A 108 -11.66 2.13 10.83
CA THR A 108 -11.09 0.81 10.55
C THR A 108 -11.21 -0.11 11.76
N TRP A 109 -10.89 0.42 12.92
CA TRP A 109 -11.00 -0.27 14.18
C TRP A 109 -12.44 -0.72 14.49
N GLU A 110 -13.44 0.15 14.27
CA GLU A 110 -14.85 -0.20 14.39
C GLU A 110 -15.26 -1.32 13.44
N ALA A 111 -14.81 -1.26 12.18
CA ALA A 111 -15.07 -2.32 11.20
C ALA A 111 -14.46 -3.66 11.64
N LEU A 112 -13.25 -3.65 12.23
CA LEU A 112 -12.63 -4.86 12.75
C LEU A 112 -13.37 -5.42 13.98
N ARG A 113 -13.86 -4.58 14.87
CA ARG A 113 -14.70 -5.00 16.00
C ARG A 113 -15.97 -5.69 15.52
N HIS A 114 -16.62 -5.12 14.52
CA HIS A 114 -17.80 -5.73 13.91
C HIS A 114 -17.48 -7.12 13.32
N TYR A 115 -16.39 -7.21 12.56
CA TYR A 115 -15.94 -8.48 12.00
C TYR A 115 -15.67 -9.53 13.09
N VAL A 116 -14.95 -9.18 14.14
CA VAL A 116 -14.62 -10.08 15.25
C VAL A 116 -15.89 -10.55 15.95
N ALA A 117 -16.83 -9.65 16.24
CA ALA A 117 -18.10 -10.00 16.87
C ALA A 117 -18.90 -11.04 16.06
N GLU A 118 -18.96 -10.86 14.73
CA GLU A 118 -19.65 -11.80 13.85
C GLU A 118 -18.89 -13.12 13.70
N ARG A 119 -17.58 -13.08 13.60
CA ARG A 119 -16.72 -14.28 13.55
C ARG A 119 -16.87 -15.11 14.82
N ASP A 120 -16.74 -14.47 15.99
CA ASP A 120 -16.77 -15.16 17.28
C ASP A 120 -18.15 -15.67 17.63
N ARG A 121 -19.21 -15.00 17.18
CA ARG A 121 -20.58 -15.53 17.25
C ARG A 121 -20.72 -16.83 16.43
N ARG A 122 -20.04 -16.92 15.30
CA ARG A 122 -20.07 -18.11 14.45
C ARG A 122 -19.15 -19.21 14.94
N TYR A 123 -17.98 -18.84 15.43
CA TYR A 123 -16.95 -19.75 15.94
C TYR A 123 -16.57 -19.38 17.38
N PRO A 124 -17.44 -19.70 18.39
CA PRO A 124 -17.15 -19.42 19.80
C PRO A 124 -15.85 -20.07 20.28
N VAL A 125 -15.50 -21.21 19.67
CA VAL A 125 -14.22 -21.88 19.89
C VAL A 125 -13.41 -21.76 18.59
N PRO A 126 -12.36 -20.93 18.56
CA PRO A 126 -11.52 -20.77 17.38
C PRO A 126 -10.86 -22.10 16.98
N GLN A 127 -10.93 -22.44 15.69
CA GLN A 127 -10.25 -23.62 15.14
C GLN A 127 -8.76 -23.35 14.83
N ALA A 128 -8.38 -22.09 14.76
CA ALA A 128 -7.03 -21.64 14.50
C ALA A 128 -6.82 -20.27 15.17
N PRO A 129 -5.56 -19.90 15.50
CA PRO A 129 -5.26 -18.59 16.10
C PRO A 129 -5.42 -17.43 15.10
N SER A 130 -5.86 -17.70 13.87
CA SER A 130 -5.89 -16.71 12.79
C SER A 130 -7.00 -15.68 12.94
N PHE A 131 -6.63 -14.42 12.78
CA PHE A 131 -7.57 -13.30 12.81
C PHE A 131 -8.61 -13.38 11.69
N LEU A 132 -8.16 -13.61 10.45
CA LEU A 132 -9.05 -13.77 9.30
C LEU A 132 -9.30 -15.25 9.01
N VAL A 133 -10.57 -15.63 8.99
CA VAL A 133 -10.97 -17.03 8.77
C VAL A 133 -11.87 -17.19 7.55
N SER A 134 -11.83 -18.38 6.96
CA SER A 134 -12.75 -18.81 5.90
C SER A 134 -14.15 -19.09 6.45
N GLU A 135 -15.09 -19.39 5.55
CA GLU A 135 -16.44 -19.86 5.90
C GLU A 135 -16.42 -21.11 6.81
N GLN A 136 -15.35 -21.88 6.79
CA GLN A 136 -15.16 -23.10 7.60
C GLN A 136 -14.37 -22.84 8.89
N GLY A 137 -14.05 -21.60 9.23
CA GLY A 137 -13.26 -21.26 10.42
C GLY A 137 -11.74 -21.48 10.26
N ALA A 138 -11.27 -21.92 9.09
CA ALA A 138 -9.84 -22.12 8.84
C ALA A 138 -9.16 -20.82 8.40
N ARG A 139 -7.84 -20.72 8.63
CA ARG A 139 -7.02 -19.60 8.15
C ARG A 139 -7.17 -19.38 6.65
N LEU A 140 -7.31 -18.12 6.22
CA LEU A 140 -7.22 -17.76 4.80
C LEU A 140 -5.83 -18.04 4.24
N THR A 141 -5.79 -18.48 3.00
CA THR A 141 -4.55 -18.65 2.24
C THR A 141 -4.37 -17.52 1.24
N TYR A 142 -3.12 -17.25 0.87
CA TYR A 142 -2.83 -16.32 -0.23
C TYR A 142 -3.61 -16.68 -1.50
N TRP A 143 -3.70 -17.97 -1.81
CA TRP A 143 -4.36 -18.46 -3.03
C TRP A 143 -5.87 -18.23 -3.00
N SER A 144 -6.54 -18.46 -1.85
CA SER A 144 -7.98 -18.17 -1.71
C SER A 144 -8.28 -16.69 -1.84
N VAL A 145 -7.45 -15.83 -1.22
CA VAL A 145 -7.59 -14.36 -1.35
C VAL A 145 -7.37 -13.93 -2.79
N ARG A 146 -6.32 -14.45 -3.45
CA ARG A 146 -6.04 -14.12 -4.85
C ARG A 146 -7.13 -14.59 -5.80
N ALA A 147 -7.63 -15.80 -5.63
CA ALA A 147 -8.69 -16.36 -6.48
C ALA A 147 -9.98 -15.52 -6.37
N THR A 148 -10.41 -15.21 -5.15
CA THR A 148 -11.59 -14.36 -4.91
C THR A 148 -11.37 -12.95 -5.47
N PHE A 149 -10.22 -12.35 -5.24
CA PHE A 149 -9.89 -11.03 -5.79
C PHE A 149 -9.98 -11.01 -7.33
N VAL A 150 -9.43 -12.02 -8.02
CA VAL A 150 -9.49 -12.10 -9.49
C VAL A 150 -10.92 -12.25 -9.98
N ALA A 151 -11.73 -13.07 -9.31
CA ALA A 151 -13.15 -13.24 -9.66
C ALA A 151 -13.92 -11.93 -9.52
N LEU A 152 -13.76 -11.22 -8.38
CA LEU A 152 -14.41 -9.95 -8.14
C LEU A 152 -13.89 -8.84 -9.06
N SER A 153 -12.59 -8.82 -9.37
CA SER A 153 -12.00 -7.87 -10.32
C SER A 153 -12.58 -8.01 -11.71
N ARG A 154 -12.92 -9.23 -12.12
CA ARG A 154 -13.63 -9.49 -13.39
C ARG A 154 -15.07 -9.00 -13.33
N GLN A 155 -15.76 -9.23 -12.24
CA GLN A 155 -17.14 -8.81 -12.04
C GLN A 155 -17.30 -7.29 -12.12
N ILE A 156 -16.34 -6.50 -11.66
CA ILE A 156 -16.37 -5.03 -11.70
C ILE A 156 -15.63 -4.44 -12.91
N GLY A 157 -15.22 -5.27 -13.88
CA GLY A 157 -14.59 -4.82 -15.12
C GLY A 157 -13.14 -4.39 -15.02
N LEU A 158 -12.46 -4.58 -13.87
CA LEU A 158 -11.02 -4.33 -13.71
C LEU A 158 -10.15 -5.33 -14.46
N ARG A 159 -10.71 -6.47 -14.84
CA ARG A 159 -10.09 -7.51 -15.67
C ARG A 159 -11.09 -8.02 -16.67
N GLY A 160 -10.64 -8.28 -17.89
CA GLY A 160 -11.42 -9.03 -18.86
C GLY A 160 -11.62 -10.49 -18.43
N PRO A 161 -12.61 -11.17 -19.04
CA PRO A 161 -12.96 -12.55 -18.67
C PRO A 161 -11.78 -13.53 -18.76
N THR A 162 -10.90 -13.33 -19.76
CA THR A 162 -9.77 -14.21 -20.08
C THR A 162 -8.41 -13.60 -19.71
N ASP A 163 -8.39 -12.38 -19.15
CA ASP A 163 -7.12 -11.70 -18.84
C ASP A 163 -6.31 -12.48 -17.83
N SER A 164 -5.09 -12.83 -18.20
CA SER A 164 -4.09 -13.42 -17.31
C SER A 164 -3.39 -12.37 -16.46
N HIS A 165 -3.37 -11.10 -16.93
CA HIS A 165 -2.75 -9.95 -16.28
C HIS A 165 -3.81 -8.90 -15.93
N GLY A 166 -3.44 -7.92 -15.13
CA GLY A 166 -4.30 -6.83 -14.70
C GLY A 166 -3.96 -6.39 -13.28
N PRO A 167 -4.80 -5.56 -12.64
CA PRO A 167 -4.61 -5.11 -11.28
C PRO A 167 -4.34 -6.25 -10.30
N ARG A 168 -3.44 -6.06 -9.34
CA ARG A 168 -2.96 -7.10 -8.41
C ARG A 168 -3.25 -6.70 -6.96
N LEU A 169 -3.32 -7.67 -6.07
CA LEU A 169 -3.43 -7.41 -4.63
C LEU A 169 -2.28 -6.53 -4.09
N HIS A 170 -1.08 -6.63 -4.68
CA HIS A 170 0.05 -5.79 -4.27
C HIS A 170 -0.13 -4.32 -4.65
N ASP A 171 -0.97 -4.04 -5.63
CA ASP A 171 -1.22 -2.67 -6.08
C ASP A 171 -2.02 -1.84 -5.07
N PHE A 172 -2.75 -2.47 -4.10
CA PHE A 172 -3.29 -1.79 -2.93
C PHE A 172 -2.19 -1.07 -2.12
N ARG A 173 -1.06 -1.73 -1.94
CA ARG A 173 0.08 -1.15 -1.23
C ARG A 173 0.70 0.01 -2.00
N HIS A 174 0.76 -0.09 -3.33
CA HIS A 174 1.21 1.02 -4.17
C HIS A 174 0.28 2.23 -4.05
N ARG A 175 -1.04 1.99 -4.14
CA ARG A 175 -2.03 3.05 -3.94
C ARG A 175 -1.91 3.69 -2.56
N PHE A 176 -1.77 2.89 -1.50
CA PHE A 176 -1.60 3.41 -0.14
C PHE A 176 -0.36 4.30 -0.04
N ALA A 177 0.79 3.83 -0.48
CA ALA A 177 2.04 4.59 -0.43
C ALA A 177 1.96 5.90 -1.22
N VAL A 178 1.43 5.86 -2.45
CA VAL A 178 1.23 7.05 -3.29
C VAL A 178 0.24 8.01 -2.63
N GLY A 179 -0.87 7.50 -2.07
CA GLY A 179 -1.86 8.33 -1.38
C GLY A 179 -1.30 9.06 -0.15
N VAL A 180 -0.41 8.43 0.61
CA VAL A 180 0.31 9.08 1.72
C VAL A 180 1.21 10.20 1.21
N LEU A 181 2.00 9.94 0.17
CA LEU A 181 2.90 10.94 -0.43
C LEU A 181 2.13 12.13 -1.01
N LEU A 182 1.04 11.89 -1.74
CA LEU A 182 0.18 12.94 -2.28
C LEU A 182 -0.38 13.83 -1.16
N ARG A 183 -0.83 13.22 -0.07
CA ARG A 183 -1.32 13.97 1.10
C ARG A 183 -0.22 14.85 1.68
N TRP A 184 0.98 14.32 1.93
CA TRP A 184 2.09 15.09 2.45
C TRP A 184 2.48 16.26 1.55
N TYR A 185 2.48 16.06 0.22
CA TYR A 185 2.75 17.16 -0.72
C TYR A 185 1.67 18.24 -0.63
N ARG A 186 0.38 17.86 -0.61
CA ARG A 186 -0.76 18.79 -0.54
C ARG A 186 -0.80 19.55 0.79
N ASP A 187 -0.47 18.88 1.89
CA ASP A 187 -0.46 19.46 3.24
C ASP A 187 0.82 20.29 3.51
N GLY A 188 1.72 20.40 2.54
CA GLY A 188 2.99 21.15 2.72
C GLY A 188 3.99 20.47 3.66
N ALA A 189 3.79 19.21 4.03
CA ALA A 189 4.67 18.48 4.94
C ALA A 189 6.06 18.23 4.32
N ASP A 190 7.11 18.09 5.11
CA ASP A 190 8.46 17.75 4.65
C ASP A 190 8.52 16.27 4.26
N VAL A 191 8.31 16.00 2.96
CA VAL A 191 8.25 14.63 2.43
C VAL A 191 9.57 13.89 2.65
N GLU A 192 10.72 14.55 2.48
CA GLU A 192 12.03 13.91 2.65
C GLU A 192 12.24 13.45 4.08
N ARG A 193 11.83 14.26 5.04
CA ARG A 193 11.88 13.94 6.47
C ARG A 193 11.00 12.75 6.84
N HIS A 194 9.82 12.63 6.23
CA HIS A 194 8.84 11.59 6.54
C HIS A 194 9.01 10.29 5.74
N LEU A 195 9.79 10.30 4.66
CA LEU A 195 10.04 9.08 3.86
C LEU A 195 10.59 7.89 4.66
N PRO A 196 11.52 8.05 5.63
CA PRO A 196 11.97 6.96 6.48
C PRO A 196 10.86 6.36 7.34
N GLU A 197 9.91 7.19 7.80
CA GLU A 197 8.73 6.75 8.58
C GLU A 197 7.83 5.88 7.71
N LEU A 198 7.52 6.32 6.48
CA LEU A 198 6.74 5.52 5.53
C LEU A 198 7.47 4.21 5.16
N SER A 199 8.79 4.27 4.99
CA SER A 199 9.61 3.08 4.73
C SER A 199 9.49 2.07 5.87
N THR A 200 9.58 2.52 7.11
CA THR A 200 9.42 1.71 8.33
C THR A 200 8.00 1.16 8.45
N TYR A 201 6.99 2.00 8.27
CA TYR A 201 5.58 1.60 8.28
C TYR A 201 5.29 0.50 7.26
N LEU A 202 5.78 0.67 6.04
CA LEU A 202 5.64 -0.34 4.99
C LEU A 202 6.52 -1.58 5.23
N GLY A 203 7.53 -1.53 6.10
CA GLY A 203 8.48 -2.62 6.32
C GLY A 203 9.38 -2.86 5.10
N HIS A 204 9.89 -1.78 4.50
CA HIS A 204 10.91 -1.85 3.48
C HIS A 204 12.29 -2.06 4.12
N VAL A 205 13.10 -2.93 3.54
CA VAL A 205 14.47 -3.19 4.00
C VAL A 205 15.41 -2.08 3.54
N LYS A 206 15.14 -1.55 2.35
CA LYS A 206 15.92 -0.49 1.73
C LYS A 206 15.02 0.73 1.54
N ALA A 207 15.47 1.90 1.96
CA ALA A 207 14.77 3.16 1.73
C ALA A 207 14.51 3.41 0.23
N SER A 208 15.41 2.95 -0.65
CA SER A 208 15.26 3.04 -2.10
C SER A 208 13.95 2.43 -2.63
N ASP A 209 13.39 1.43 -1.93
CA ASP A 209 12.12 0.82 -2.31
C ASP A 209 10.92 1.78 -2.06
N THR A 210 11.10 2.76 -1.17
CA THR A 210 10.11 3.82 -0.91
C THR A 210 10.31 5.00 -1.85
N TYR A 211 11.56 5.39 -2.13
CA TYR A 211 11.86 6.46 -3.08
C TYR A 211 11.29 6.22 -4.48
N TRP A 212 11.16 4.95 -4.87
CA TRP A 212 10.55 4.60 -6.15
C TRP A 212 9.12 5.16 -6.30
N TYR A 213 8.37 5.28 -5.20
CA TYR A 213 7.00 5.83 -5.25
C TYR A 213 6.97 7.31 -5.63
N LEU A 214 8.01 8.09 -5.37
CA LEU A 214 8.08 9.52 -5.74
C LEU A 214 7.98 9.74 -7.26
N SER A 215 8.42 8.76 -8.06
CA SER A 215 8.33 8.81 -9.51
C SER A 215 7.17 7.96 -10.07
N ALA A 216 6.27 7.48 -9.20
CA ALA A 216 5.24 6.52 -9.60
C ALA A 216 4.09 7.16 -10.40
N THR A 217 3.84 8.46 -10.22
CA THR A 217 2.74 9.16 -10.90
C THR A 217 3.16 10.52 -11.43
N PRO A 218 2.56 10.98 -12.56
CA PRO A 218 2.77 12.34 -13.06
C PRO A 218 2.38 13.41 -12.03
N GLU A 219 1.32 13.19 -11.26
CA GLU A 219 0.85 14.12 -10.23
C GLU A 219 1.88 14.33 -9.12
N LEU A 220 2.52 13.26 -8.62
CA LEU A 220 3.59 13.37 -7.64
C LEU A 220 4.79 14.14 -8.17
N LEU A 221 5.17 13.90 -9.43
CA LEU A 221 6.25 14.63 -10.09
C LEU A 221 5.91 16.11 -10.24
N GLN A 222 4.68 16.43 -10.61
CA GLN A 222 4.21 17.81 -10.72
C GLN A 222 4.27 18.54 -9.37
N LEU A 223 3.71 17.95 -8.31
CA LEU A 223 3.76 18.53 -6.96
C LEU A 223 5.19 18.71 -6.44
N ALA A 224 6.08 17.77 -6.78
CA ALA A 224 7.50 17.91 -6.44
C ALA A 224 8.17 19.08 -7.18
N LEU A 225 7.86 19.28 -8.46
CA LEU A 225 8.36 20.42 -9.26
C LEU A 225 7.84 21.75 -8.72
N GLU A 226 6.54 21.88 -8.48
CA GLU A 226 5.93 23.09 -7.91
C GLU A 226 6.60 23.48 -6.58
N ARG A 227 6.94 22.49 -5.76
CA ARG A 227 7.62 22.72 -4.50
C ARG A 227 9.08 23.15 -4.67
N LEU A 228 9.78 22.64 -5.66
CA LEU A 228 11.14 23.08 -6.00
C LEU A 228 11.14 24.53 -6.48
N GLU A 229 10.19 24.92 -7.31
CA GLU A 229 10.02 26.30 -7.78
C GLU A 229 9.74 27.27 -6.63
N GLN A 230 8.88 26.88 -5.68
CA GLN A 230 8.57 27.68 -4.49
C GLN A 230 9.80 27.85 -3.55
N ARG A 231 10.74 26.91 -3.56
CA ARG A 231 11.97 26.95 -2.75
C ARG A 231 13.11 27.72 -3.39
N GLN A 232 13.05 27.96 -4.72
CA GLN A 232 14.03 28.85 -5.35
C GLN A 232 13.67 30.29 -4.97
N PRO A 233 14.54 31.04 -4.22
CA PRO A 233 14.32 32.44 -4.02
C PRO A 233 14.30 33.09 -5.42
N GLN A 234 13.31 33.95 -5.67
CA GLN A 234 13.31 34.80 -6.86
C GLN A 234 14.65 35.56 -6.86
N GLY A 235 15.65 34.92 -7.44
CA GLY A 235 17.02 35.39 -7.43
C GLY A 235 17.15 36.51 -8.42
N VAL A 236 17.42 37.67 -7.87
CA VAL A 236 18.30 38.69 -8.42
C VAL A 236 18.59 38.50 -9.92
N HIS A 237 17.75 39.11 -10.75
CA HIS A 237 18.19 39.51 -12.08
C HIS A 237 19.27 40.60 -11.93
N PRO A 238 20.43 40.44 -12.54
CA PRO A 238 21.45 41.48 -12.59
C PRO A 238 21.00 42.69 -13.42
#